data_b3fdc1cc6b9637700e49889e742d3fb1
#
_entry.id   b3fdc1cc6b9637700e49889e742d3fb1
#
_cell.length_a   1.000
_cell.length_b   1.000
_cell.length_c   1.000
_cell.angle_alpha   90.00
_cell.angle_beta   90.00
_cell.angle_gamma   90.00
#
_symmetry.space_group_name_H-M   'P 1'
#
loop_
_entity.id
_entity.type
_entity.pdbx_description
1 polymer ?
#
loop_
_entity_poly.entity_id
_entity_poly.type
_entity_poly.pdbx_seq_one_letter_code
_entity_poly.pdbx_strand_id
1 'polypeptide(L)'
;MAISIKTPEEIEKMRVAGRLAAEVLEMIEPHVRPGISTGELDRICSDYIINQQHAISACLNYHGFPKSVCISINEVVCHGIPDDAKILKDGDIVNIDVTVIKDEYHGDTSKMFIVGKPTILGERLCRITQESLYLSLRMVKP
;
A
#
# COMPACT_ATOMS: atom_id res chain seq x y z
N MET A 1 25.60 -1.96 -9.94
CA MET A 1 25.18 -0.75 -9.19
C MET A 1 26.00 -0.70 -7.92
N ALA A 2 26.54 0.48 -7.53
CA ALA A 2 27.20 0.64 -6.24
C ALA A 2 26.11 0.78 -5.15
N ILE A 3 26.33 0.17 -3.98
CA ILE A 3 25.47 0.36 -2.81
C ILE A 3 25.74 1.77 -2.27
N SER A 4 24.66 2.54 -2.07
CA SER A 4 24.73 3.89 -1.51
C SER A 4 24.42 3.82 -0.02
N ILE A 5 25.35 4.30 0.82
CA ILE A 5 25.13 4.48 2.25
C ILE A 5 24.53 5.88 2.45
N LYS A 6 23.36 5.94 3.09
CA LYS A 6 22.63 7.19 3.30
C LYS A 6 23.21 8.02 4.44
N THR A 7 23.25 9.33 4.27
CA THR A 7 23.58 10.28 5.34
C THR A 7 22.43 10.40 6.35
N PRO A 8 22.66 10.96 7.55
CA PRO A 8 21.58 11.21 8.50
C PRO A 8 20.44 12.05 7.92
N GLU A 9 20.75 13.07 7.11
CA GLU A 9 19.77 13.95 6.46
C GLU A 9 18.94 13.18 5.41
N GLU A 10 19.57 12.29 4.64
CA GLU A 10 18.90 11.43 3.68
C GLU A 10 17.97 10.41 4.37
N ILE A 11 18.43 9.86 5.49
CA ILE A 11 17.61 8.95 6.31
C ILE A 11 16.34 9.66 6.81
N GLU A 12 16.45 10.92 7.24
CA GLU A 12 15.29 11.67 7.70
C GLU A 12 14.30 11.94 6.56
N LYS A 13 14.77 12.26 5.35
CA LYS A 13 13.91 12.37 4.17
C LYS A 13 13.21 11.04 3.84
N MET A 14 13.91 9.90 3.95
CA MET A 14 13.30 8.57 3.79
C MET A 14 12.24 8.30 4.87
N ARG A 15 12.46 8.74 6.13
CA ARG A 15 11.45 8.63 7.19
C ARG A 15 10.20 9.41 6.87
N VAL A 16 10.34 10.61 6.32
CA VAL A 16 9.20 11.43 5.88
C VAL A 16 8.44 10.70 4.78
N ALA A 17 9.11 10.24 3.73
CA ALA A 17 8.46 9.53 2.63
C ALA A 17 7.75 8.24 3.12
N GLY A 18 8.41 7.45 3.99
CA GLY A 18 7.82 6.25 4.58
C GLY A 18 6.59 6.54 5.44
N ARG A 19 6.60 7.63 6.23
CA ARG A 19 5.45 8.07 7.01
C ARG A 19 4.28 8.45 6.11
N LEU A 20 4.53 9.22 5.06
CA LEU A 20 3.50 9.62 4.11
C LEU A 20 2.84 8.41 3.44
N ALA A 21 3.61 7.38 3.06
CA ALA A 21 3.06 6.14 2.53
C ALA A 21 2.16 5.41 3.56
N ALA A 22 2.59 5.34 4.82
CA ALA A 22 1.79 4.73 5.89
C ALA A 22 0.48 5.51 6.16
N GLU A 23 0.53 6.83 6.16
CA GLU A 23 -0.66 7.70 6.34
C GLU A 23 -1.72 7.47 5.25
N VAL A 24 -1.33 7.16 4.00
CA VAL A 24 -2.29 6.78 2.95
C VAL A 24 -3.05 5.52 3.34
N LEU A 25 -2.35 4.51 3.90
CA LEU A 25 -2.97 3.26 4.34
C LEU A 25 -3.90 3.46 5.54
N GLU A 26 -3.57 4.36 6.46
CA GLU A 26 -4.44 4.73 7.57
C GLU A 26 -5.67 5.50 7.09
N MET A 27 -5.49 6.46 6.18
CA MET A 27 -6.57 7.27 5.61
C MET A 27 -7.57 6.42 4.82
N ILE A 28 -7.09 5.46 4.02
CA ILE A 28 -7.97 4.66 3.15
C ILE A 28 -8.76 3.58 3.92
N GLU A 29 -8.33 3.17 5.10
CA GLU A 29 -8.93 2.07 5.87
C GLU A 29 -10.46 2.18 6.02
N PRO A 30 -11.05 3.31 6.44
CA PRO A 30 -12.51 3.43 6.59
C PRO A 30 -13.29 3.35 5.27
N HIS A 31 -12.59 3.50 4.13
CA HIS A 31 -13.20 3.39 2.81
C HIS A 31 -13.22 1.95 2.28
N VAL A 32 -12.40 1.05 2.84
CA VAL A 32 -12.33 -0.37 2.43
C VAL A 32 -13.54 -1.13 2.99
N ARG A 33 -14.61 -1.17 2.21
CA ARG A 33 -15.90 -1.77 2.62
C ARG A 33 -16.59 -2.46 1.44
N PRO A 34 -17.51 -3.39 1.69
CA PRO A 34 -18.29 -4.00 0.62
C PRO A 34 -19.00 -2.94 -0.24
N GLY A 35 -19.00 -3.15 -1.56
CA GLY A 35 -19.68 -2.29 -2.52
C GLY A 35 -18.84 -1.16 -3.10
N ILE A 36 -17.63 -0.89 -2.56
CA ILE A 36 -16.72 0.09 -3.19
C ILE A 36 -15.93 -0.57 -4.32
N SER A 37 -15.63 0.17 -5.37
CA SER A 37 -14.72 -0.30 -6.44
C SER A 37 -13.26 -0.05 -6.07
N THR A 38 -12.35 -0.85 -6.61
CA THR A 38 -10.92 -0.59 -6.47
C THR A 38 -10.49 0.67 -7.21
N GLY A 39 -11.20 1.03 -8.30
CA GLY A 39 -11.00 2.28 -9.01
C GLY A 39 -11.31 3.51 -8.14
N GLU A 40 -12.36 3.45 -7.31
CA GLU A 40 -12.69 4.53 -6.38
C GLU A 40 -11.64 4.64 -5.26
N LEU A 41 -11.19 3.51 -4.70
CA LEU A 41 -10.11 3.52 -3.71
C LEU A 41 -8.83 4.14 -4.26
N ASP A 42 -8.46 3.84 -5.51
CA ASP A 42 -7.31 4.46 -6.18
C ASP A 42 -7.48 5.98 -6.30
N ARG A 43 -8.67 6.48 -6.68
CA ARG A 43 -8.94 7.92 -6.76
C ARG A 43 -8.79 8.62 -5.41
N ILE A 44 -9.30 8.02 -4.35
CA ILE A 44 -9.18 8.55 -2.98
C ILE A 44 -7.70 8.60 -2.56
N CYS A 45 -6.94 7.52 -2.79
CA CYS A 45 -5.50 7.49 -2.50
C CYS A 45 -4.75 8.54 -3.33
N SER A 46 -5.04 8.65 -4.62
CA SER A 46 -4.41 9.61 -5.53
C SER A 46 -4.64 11.06 -5.09
N ASP A 47 -5.89 11.40 -4.74
CA ASP A 47 -6.24 12.73 -4.25
C ASP A 47 -5.48 13.06 -2.96
N TYR A 48 -5.43 12.13 -2.03
CA TYR A 48 -4.73 12.31 -0.76
C TYR A 48 -3.23 12.52 -0.95
N ILE A 49 -2.58 11.67 -1.77
CA ILE A 49 -1.14 11.77 -2.07
C ILE A 49 -0.81 13.13 -2.71
N ILE A 50 -1.58 13.54 -3.72
CA ILE A 50 -1.27 14.72 -4.52
C ILE A 50 -1.69 16.00 -3.80
N ASN A 51 -2.94 16.08 -3.34
CA ASN A 51 -3.54 17.32 -2.88
C ASN A 51 -3.38 17.57 -1.38
N GLN A 52 -3.26 16.51 -0.55
CA GLN A 52 -3.09 16.66 0.89
C GLN A 52 -1.63 16.56 1.32
N GLN A 53 -0.91 15.54 0.82
CA GLN A 53 0.49 15.33 1.18
C GLN A 53 1.47 16.11 0.31
N HIS A 54 1.01 16.66 -0.82
CA HIS A 54 1.87 17.31 -1.82
C HIS A 54 3.06 16.41 -2.20
N ALA A 55 2.75 15.14 -2.43
CA ALA A 55 3.68 14.10 -2.83
C ALA A 55 3.33 13.56 -4.22
N ILE A 56 4.16 12.69 -4.75
CA ILE A 56 3.97 12.07 -6.06
C ILE A 56 3.74 10.57 -5.84
N SER A 57 2.76 9.99 -6.54
CA SER A 57 2.64 8.53 -6.63
C SER A 57 3.75 7.97 -7.51
N ALA A 58 4.57 7.08 -6.96
CA ALA A 58 5.63 6.41 -7.72
C ALA A 58 5.10 5.37 -8.70
N CYS A 59 3.91 4.83 -8.45
CA CYS A 59 3.30 3.80 -9.30
C CYS A 59 2.78 4.38 -10.61
N LEU A 60 2.23 5.60 -10.59
CA LEU A 60 1.57 6.20 -11.75
C LEU A 60 2.57 6.41 -12.90
N ASN A 61 2.28 5.81 -14.04
CA ASN A 61 3.11 5.80 -15.25
C ASN A 61 4.45 5.04 -15.13
N TYR A 62 4.71 4.37 -14.00
CA TYR A 62 5.89 3.53 -13.88
C TYR A 62 5.74 2.31 -14.79
N HIS A 63 6.63 2.19 -15.80
CA HIS A 63 6.54 1.16 -16.84
C HIS A 63 5.14 1.01 -17.47
N GLY A 64 4.38 2.10 -17.56
CA GLY A 64 3.03 2.11 -18.13
C GLY A 64 1.92 1.69 -17.17
N PHE A 65 2.20 1.57 -15.87
CA PHE A 65 1.17 1.30 -14.85
C PHE A 65 0.19 2.49 -14.76
N PRO A 66 -1.13 2.28 -14.95
CA PRO A 66 -2.07 3.38 -15.22
C PRO A 66 -2.72 3.99 -13.95
N LYS A 67 -2.29 3.59 -12.76
CA LYS A 67 -2.95 3.90 -11.48
C LYS A 67 -1.96 4.39 -10.43
N SER A 68 -2.48 5.02 -9.38
CA SER A 68 -1.66 5.63 -8.33
C SER A 68 -1.21 4.65 -7.25
N VAL A 69 -1.96 3.58 -7.03
CA VAL A 69 -1.66 2.52 -6.07
C VAL A 69 -1.94 1.14 -6.67
N CYS A 70 -1.33 0.09 -6.13
CA CYS A 70 -1.70 -1.28 -6.50
C CYS A 70 -2.78 -1.78 -5.53
N ILE A 71 -3.83 -2.42 -6.05
CA ILE A 71 -4.89 -3.03 -5.25
C ILE A 71 -5.12 -4.46 -5.71
N SER A 72 -4.71 -5.41 -4.87
CA SER A 72 -4.73 -6.84 -5.17
C SER A 72 -5.76 -7.54 -4.30
N ILE A 73 -6.76 -8.18 -4.93
CA ILE A 73 -7.87 -8.85 -4.25
C ILE A 73 -7.67 -10.37 -4.31
N ASN A 74 -7.82 -11.03 -3.19
CA ASN A 74 -7.85 -12.50 -3.04
C ASN A 74 -6.63 -13.19 -3.70
N GLU A 75 -6.83 -13.87 -4.85
CA GLU A 75 -5.80 -14.62 -5.57
C GLU A 75 -4.79 -13.76 -6.33
N VAL A 76 -5.04 -12.46 -6.47
CA VAL A 76 -4.07 -11.54 -7.09
C VAL A 76 -2.93 -11.29 -6.13
N VAL A 77 -1.77 -11.84 -6.44
CA VAL A 77 -0.60 -11.84 -5.52
C VAL A 77 -0.05 -10.44 -5.28
N CYS A 78 0.13 -9.65 -6.35
CA CYS A 78 0.65 -8.27 -6.30
C CYS A 78 0.31 -7.50 -7.59
N HIS A 79 0.58 -6.19 -7.58
CA HIS A 79 0.44 -5.29 -8.73
C HIS A 79 -0.96 -5.29 -9.37
N GLY A 80 -2.01 -5.58 -8.57
CA GLY A 80 -3.38 -5.50 -9.05
C GLY A 80 -3.70 -4.08 -9.54
N ILE A 81 -4.22 -3.99 -10.78
CA ILE A 81 -4.61 -2.71 -11.38
C ILE A 81 -6.01 -2.35 -10.91
N PRO A 82 -6.19 -1.21 -10.21
CA PRO A 82 -7.50 -0.69 -9.82
C PRO A 82 -8.44 -0.50 -11.00
N ASP A 83 -9.71 -0.88 -10.83
CA ASP A 83 -10.72 -0.87 -11.88
C ASP A 83 -12.10 -0.57 -11.27
N ASP A 84 -12.90 0.24 -11.95
CA ASP A 84 -14.26 0.56 -11.52
C ASP A 84 -15.22 -0.64 -11.57
N ALA A 85 -14.92 -1.64 -12.40
CA ALA A 85 -15.69 -2.88 -12.46
C ALA A 85 -15.34 -3.87 -11.34
N LYS A 86 -14.22 -3.70 -10.64
CA LYS A 86 -13.80 -4.56 -9.52
C LYS A 86 -14.36 -4.05 -8.21
N ILE A 87 -15.52 -4.58 -7.83
CA ILE A 87 -16.25 -4.22 -6.62
C ILE A 87 -15.88 -5.16 -5.48
N LEU A 88 -15.48 -4.60 -4.33
CA LEU A 88 -15.17 -5.36 -3.13
C LEU A 88 -16.42 -6.02 -2.54
N LYS A 89 -16.26 -7.24 -2.06
CA LYS A 89 -17.33 -8.05 -1.47
C LYS A 89 -17.00 -8.40 -0.02
N ASP A 90 -18.03 -8.70 0.72
CA ASP A 90 -17.91 -9.23 2.08
C ASP A 90 -17.04 -10.50 2.10
N GLY A 91 -16.04 -10.53 2.95
CA GLY A 91 -15.08 -11.63 3.07
C GLY A 91 -13.84 -11.55 2.17
N ASP A 92 -13.75 -10.59 1.24
CA ASP A 92 -12.54 -10.38 0.46
C ASP A 92 -11.36 -9.99 1.36
N ILE A 93 -10.17 -10.44 0.99
CA ILE A 93 -8.90 -9.91 1.51
C ILE A 93 -8.27 -9.04 0.43
N VAL A 94 -7.79 -7.86 0.80
CA VAL A 94 -7.30 -6.85 -0.15
C VAL A 94 -5.96 -6.33 0.32
N ASN A 95 -4.94 -6.45 -0.53
CA ASN A 95 -3.69 -5.73 -0.33
C ASN A 95 -3.77 -4.37 -1.05
N ILE A 96 -3.51 -3.30 -0.33
CA ILE A 96 -3.28 -1.97 -0.90
C ILE A 96 -1.81 -1.65 -0.70
N ASP A 97 -1.12 -1.38 -1.80
CA ASP A 97 0.31 -1.16 -1.87
C ASP A 97 0.59 0.23 -2.41
N VAL A 98 1.30 1.01 -1.62
CA VAL A 98 1.48 2.45 -1.80
C VAL A 98 2.96 2.79 -1.83
N THR A 99 3.40 3.42 -2.92
CA THR A 99 4.71 4.04 -2.99
C THR A 99 4.57 5.53 -3.28
N VAL A 100 5.07 6.37 -2.38
CA VAL A 100 5.09 7.83 -2.56
C VAL A 100 6.52 8.33 -2.76
N ILE A 101 6.66 9.43 -3.52
CA ILE A 101 7.92 10.15 -3.66
C ILE A 101 7.75 11.52 -2.99
N LYS A 102 8.65 11.81 -2.04
CA LYS A 102 8.74 13.12 -1.40
C LYS A 102 10.22 13.56 -1.37
N ASP A 103 10.49 14.76 -1.87
CA ASP A 103 11.85 15.33 -1.92
C ASP A 103 12.88 14.35 -2.51
N GLU A 104 12.51 13.67 -3.60
CA GLU A 104 13.30 12.66 -4.34
C GLU A 104 13.50 11.31 -3.62
N TYR A 105 12.91 11.11 -2.44
CA TYR A 105 12.98 9.86 -1.67
C TYR A 105 11.66 9.09 -1.72
N HIS A 106 11.78 7.77 -1.80
CA HIS A 106 10.63 6.87 -1.87
C HIS A 106 10.28 6.34 -0.48
N GLY A 107 8.98 6.32 -0.20
CA GLY A 107 8.38 5.57 0.90
C GLY A 107 7.46 4.52 0.31
N ASP A 108 7.67 3.26 0.66
CA ASP A 108 6.97 2.11 0.11
C ASP A 108 6.47 1.23 1.24
N THR A 109 5.16 0.95 1.25
CA THR A 109 4.54 0.09 2.24
C THR A 109 3.20 -0.44 1.76
N SER A 110 2.81 -1.61 2.26
CA SER A 110 1.50 -2.19 1.98
C SER A 110 0.80 -2.70 3.22
N LYS A 111 -0.52 -2.81 3.17
CA LYS A 111 -1.35 -3.37 4.24
C LYS A 111 -2.43 -4.27 3.66
N MET A 112 -2.67 -5.38 4.37
CA MET A 112 -3.83 -6.22 4.11
C MET A 112 -5.05 -5.68 4.86
N PHE A 113 -6.17 -5.60 4.14
CA PHE A 113 -7.49 -5.27 4.69
C PHE A 113 -8.43 -6.46 4.51
N ILE A 114 -9.29 -6.67 5.49
CA ILE A 114 -10.39 -7.64 5.40
C ILE A 114 -11.68 -6.86 5.19
N VAL A 115 -12.39 -7.18 4.11
CA VAL A 115 -13.61 -6.47 3.73
C VAL A 115 -14.80 -7.07 4.45
N GLY A 116 -15.45 -6.31 5.31
CA GLY A 116 -16.63 -6.76 6.05
C GLY A 116 -16.32 -7.92 7.01
N LYS A 117 -17.09 -9.00 6.91
CA LYS A 117 -16.95 -10.18 7.79
C LYS A 117 -15.87 -11.13 7.24
N PRO A 118 -14.80 -11.41 8.01
CA PRO A 118 -13.71 -12.27 7.56
C PRO A 118 -14.18 -13.72 7.30
N THR A 119 -13.57 -14.35 6.30
CA THR A 119 -13.56 -15.81 6.19
C THR A 119 -12.48 -16.38 7.12
N ILE A 120 -12.69 -17.59 7.64
CA ILE A 120 -11.71 -18.27 8.53
C ILE A 120 -10.33 -18.38 7.84
N LEU A 121 -10.31 -18.71 6.56
CA LEU A 121 -9.06 -18.87 5.80
C LEU A 121 -8.39 -17.52 5.53
N GLY A 122 -9.15 -16.48 5.16
CA GLY A 122 -8.64 -15.14 4.91
C GLY A 122 -8.03 -14.52 6.17
N GLU A 123 -8.74 -14.59 7.30
CA GLU A 123 -8.24 -14.10 8.59
C GLU A 123 -6.96 -14.83 9.02
N ARG A 124 -6.94 -16.16 8.91
CA ARG A 124 -5.77 -16.97 9.23
C ARG A 124 -4.58 -16.61 8.34
N LEU A 125 -4.79 -16.46 7.04
CA LEU A 125 -3.74 -16.11 6.09
C LEU A 125 -3.12 -14.75 6.43
N CYS A 126 -3.95 -13.72 6.61
CA CYS A 126 -3.48 -12.38 6.95
C CYS A 126 -2.69 -12.36 8.26
N ARG A 127 -3.21 -13.02 9.32
CA ARG A 127 -2.56 -13.10 10.62
C ARG A 127 -1.21 -13.81 10.55
N ILE A 128 -1.13 -14.99 9.92
CA ILE A 128 0.12 -15.76 9.84
C ILE A 128 1.17 -15.01 9.01
N THR A 129 0.76 -14.36 7.92
CA THR A 129 1.66 -13.56 7.08
C THR A 129 2.24 -12.38 7.87
N GLN A 130 1.41 -11.67 8.63
CA GLN A 130 1.87 -10.57 9.48
C GLN A 130 2.82 -11.05 10.58
N GLU A 131 2.48 -12.15 11.26
CA GLU A 131 3.36 -12.76 12.27
C GLU A 131 4.73 -13.15 11.67
N SER A 132 4.72 -13.74 10.45
CA SER A 132 5.94 -14.12 9.73
C SER A 132 6.81 -12.91 9.39
N LEU A 133 6.20 -11.80 8.96
CA LEU A 133 6.91 -10.54 8.70
C LEU A 133 7.61 -10.03 9.97
N TYR A 134 6.91 -9.95 11.08
CA TYR A 134 7.50 -9.46 12.33
C TYR A 134 8.59 -10.40 12.88
N LEU A 135 8.46 -11.72 12.70
CA LEU A 135 9.51 -12.66 13.03
C LEU A 135 10.75 -12.43 12.17
N SER A 136 10.55 -12.24 10.85
CA SER A 136 11.65 -11.98 9.91
C SER A 136 12.40 -10.68 10.26
N LEU A 137 11.69 -9.61 10.59
CA LEU A 137 12.30 -8.33 11.00
C LEU A 137 13.22 -8.48 12.23
N ARG A 138 12.86 -9.35 13.18
CA ARG A 138 13.70 -9.62 14.37
C ARG A 138 14.99 -10.36 14.05
N MET A 139 15.05 -11.01 12.90
CA MET A 139 16.25 -11.75 12.47
C MET A 139 17.27 -10.87 11.74
N VAL A 140 16.86 -9.66 11.29
CA VAL A 140 17.76 -8.71 10.65
C VAL A 140 18.71 -8.11 11.70
N LYS A 141 19.99 -8.31 11.47
CA LYS A 141 21.08 -7.83 12.35
C LYS A 141 22.19 -7.24 11.48
N PRO A 142 22.99 -6.31 12.03
CA PRO A 142 24.23 -5.83 11.39
C PRO A 142 25.18 -6.98 11.12
#